data_7a0ef5504203f351a1d3c40bd705ba61
#
_entry.id   7a0ef5504203f351a1d3c40bd705ba61
#
_cell.length_a   1.000
_cell.length_b   1.000
_cell.length_c   1.000
_cell.angle_alpha   90.00
_cell.angle_beta   90.00
_cell.angle_gamma   90.00
#
_symmetry.space_group_name_H-M   'P 1'
#
loop_
_entity.id
_entity.type
_entity.pdbx_description
1 polymer ?
#
loop_
_entity_poly.entity_id
_entity_poly.type
_entity_poly.pdbx_seq_one_letter_code
_entity_poly.pdbx_strand_id
1 'polypeptide(L)'
;MVNDELFRRRWLIIGLTFAIVTIFIIRLFTLQVASNDYKRRAENNAYFILSTIPSRGVIYDRKGQLLVANRPIYDLMIVNHEAKGKLDTTLLASTLSLPREEIVQKLTAVRDRSINRGYNPYTPQVFLSQLEPEEVGRFEEQLYKFPGFSVRSRTVRQYNYHNAAHLLGYLSEASLTDLERDSTIMRGDFVGRSGVERTYEEVLRGVKGEEIFYRDARGRIQGRLDGGSHDRAPVPGRDLTLSIDAGLQELGERMMRGKRGAIVAIEPETGEILALVTAPNYDPELLAGKSKGTNHRMLEETFGKPLLNRAIQGNYPPGSTFKPSQGAIFLEEGVLTPSTALACHHGYPPLGNRPKCHSHSSPTSLIPALSTSCNAYFSWGLHFMLDDRRHYPSAAVALEHWKQRMVSLGFGYRLGIDLPGEKRGYIPNSGVYDKFYKGAWNGHTIISIAIGQGEVLATPLQIANLAALIANRGYYIRPHVVHSIGGMPLDSMYRNHQPTGISRENWEYIVAGMAGAVTGGTCRAANFAPGEIEVCGKTGTAENPHGKDHSAFIGFAPRSKPRIAVSVYVENGGFGAQFGVPIGRVMMEYYLRDGKLSGSGEAIASSMEHRSISYLNDI
;
A
#
# COMPACT_ATOMS: atom_id res chain seq x y z
N MET A 1 9.84 -86.55 -32.88
CA MET A 1 10.56 -85.29 -32.50
C MET A 1 10.02 -84.03 -33.18
N VAL A 2 9.59 -84.02 -34.46
CA VAL A 2 9.12 -82.80 -35.14
C VAL A 2 7.69 -82.36 -34.61
N ASN A 3 6.85 -83.25 -34.16
CA ASN A 3 5.51 -82.89 -33.63
C ASN A 3 5.55 -82.20 -32.23
N ASP A 4 6.57 -82.46 -31.41
CA ASP A 4 6.69 -81.88 -30.06
C ASP A 4 7.13 -80.42 -30.08
N GLU A 5 7.97 -80.03 -31.03
CA GLU A 5 8.38 -78.62 -31.22
C GLU A 5 7.23 -77.75 -31.76
N LEU A 6 6.46 -78.26 -32.69
CA LEU A 6 5.28 -77.57 -33.21
C LEU A 6 4.21 -77.40 -32.15
N PHE A 7 4.03 -78.35 -31.27
CA PHE A 7 3.09 -78.29 -30.17
C PHE A 7 3.53 -77.24 -29.08
N ARG A 8 4.83 -77.19 -28.77
CA ARG A 8 5.39 -76.13 -27.86
C ARG A 8 5.31 -74.74 -28.47
N ARG A 9 5.58 -74.57 -29.74
CA ARG A 9 5.46 -73.30 -30.45
C ARG A 9 4.00 -72.79 -30.50
N ARG A 10 3.03 -73.70 -30.65
CA ARG A 10 1.60 -73.36 -30.60
C ARG A 10 1.18 -72.81 -29.26
N TRP A 11 1.62 -73.45 -28.16
CA TRP A 11 1.30 -72.97 -26.83
C TRP A 11 2.01 -71.66 -26.47
N LEU A 12 3.21 -71.43 -26.97
CA LEU A 12 3.93 -70.15 -26.85
C LEU A 12 3.18 -69.03 -27.56
N ILE A 13 2.70 -69.28 -28.80
CA ILE A 13 1.92 -68.28 -29.58
C ILE A 13 0.58 -67.99 -28.87
N ILE A 14 -0.11 -69.04 -28.39
CA ILE A 14 -1.38 -68.87 -27.62
C ILE A 14 -1.13 -68.04 -26.36
N GLY A 15 -0.09 -68.37 -25.63
CA GLY A 15 0.28 -67.64 -24.40
C GLY A 15 0.62 -66.20 -24.65
N LEU A 16 1.40 -65.92 -25.70
CA LEU A 16 1.74 -64.56 -26.11
C LEU A 16 0.49 -63.76 -26.56
N THR A 17 -0.38 -64.36 -27.36
CA THR A 17 -1.62 -63.74 -27.79
C THR A 17 -2.54 -63.43 -26.62
N PHE A 18 -2.68 -64.36 -25.66
CA PHE A 18 -3.46 -64.17 -24.47
C PHE A 18 -2.88 -63.05 -23.58
N ALA A 19 -1.57 -62.97 -23.43
CA ALA A 19 -0.88 -61.90 -22.68
C ALA A 19 -1.13 -60.54 -23.35
N ILE A 20 -1.00 -60.44 -24.68
CA ILE A 20 -1.27 -59.20 -25.42
C ILE A 20 -2.72 -58.76 -25.25
N VAL A 21 -3.69 -59.69 -25.42
CA VAL A 21 -5.12 -59.38 -25.23
C VAL A 21 -5.41 -58.93 -23.79
N THR A 22 -4.80 -59.57 -22.79
CA THR A 22 -4.96 -59.19 -21.40
C THR A 22 -4.41 -57.80 -21.15
N ILE A 23 -3.23 -57.44 -21.68
CA ILE A 23 -2.65 -56.09 -21.62
C ILE A 23 -3.59 -55.08 -22.26
N PHE A 24 -4.16 -55.37 -23.42
CA PHE A 24 -5.13 -54.49 -24.08
C PHE A 24 -6.41 -54.30 -23.24
N ILE A 25 -6.94 -55.37 -22.63
CA ILE A 25 -8.13 -55.29 -21.77
C ILE A 25 -7.84 -54.45 -20.54
N ILE A 26 -6.70 -54.66 -19.87
CA ILE A 26 -6.27 -53.85 -18.70
C ILE A 26 -6.10 -52.39 -19.13
N ARG A 27 -5.48 -52.14 -20.27
CA ARG A 27 -5.27 -50.79 -20.77
C ARG A 27 -6.59 -50.09 -21.13
N LEU A 28 -7.52 -50.80 -21.78
CA LEU A 28 -8.86 -50.30 -22.06
C LEU A 28 -9.65 -50.02 -20.78
N PHE A 29 -9.57 -50.92 -19.79
CA PHE A 29 -10.21 -50.73 -18.49
C PHE A 29 -9.64 -49.50 -17.78
N THR A 30 -8.31 -49.34 -17.74
CA THR A 30 -7.68 -48.16 -17.13
C THR A 30 -8.05 -46.87 -17.84
N LEU A 31 -8.14 -46.89 -19.17
CA LEU A 31 -8.49 -45.72 -19.98
C LEU A 31 -9.97 -45.33 -19.90
N GLN A 32 -10.88 -46.34 -19.82
CA GLN A 32 -12.32 -46.08 -19.94
C GLN A 32 -13.04 -46.05 -18.58
N VAL A 33 -12.54 -46.75 -17.56
CA VAL A 33 -13.24 -46.94 -16.29
C VAL A 33 -12.46 -46.36 -15.12
N ALA A 34 -11.14 -46.61 -15.04
CA ALA A 34 -10.34 -46.20 -13.89
C ALA A 34 -9.81 -44.77 -13.99
N SER A 35 -9.70 -44.19 -15.19
CA SER A 35 -9.17 -42.83 -15.38
C SER A 35 -10.28 -41.87 -15.79
N ASN A 36 -10.64 -40.94 -14.92
CA ASN A 36 -11.51 -39.81 -15.22
C ASN A 36 -10.83 -38.72 -16.07
N ASP A 37 -9.52 -38.81 -16.27
CA ASP A 37 -8.75 -37.78 -16.98
C ASP A 37 -9.14 -37.67 -18.47
N TYR A 38 -9.40 -38.80 -19.12
CA TYR A 38 -9.80 -38.80 -20.52
C TYR A 38 -11.25 -38.31 -20.69
N LYS A 39 -12.14 -38.66 -19.77
CA LYS A 39 -13.50 -38.13 -19.73
C LYS A 39 -13.49 -36.63 -19.54
N ARG A 40 -12.71 -36.17 -18.59
CA ARG A 40 -12.51 -34.73 -18.28
C ARG A 40 -11.88 -33.97 -19.46
N ARG A 41 -10.91 -34.59 -20.19
CA ARG A 41 -10.34 -34.01 -21.41
C ARG A 41 -11.33 -33.98 -22.55
N ALA A 42 -12.16 -35.01 -22.72
CA ALA A 42 -13.20 -35.06 -23.74
C ALA A 42 -14.28 -34.00 -23.44
N GLU A 43 -14.72 -33.87 -22.21
CA GLU A 43 -15.66 -32.83 -21.76
C GLU A 43 -15.06 -31.42 -21.98
N ASN A 44 -13.81 -31.21 -21.58
CA ASN A 44 -13.10 -29.93 -21.81
C ASN A 44 -12.91 -29.60 -23.31
N ASN A 45 -12.84 -30.61 -24.16
CA ASN A 45 -12.75 -30.41 -25.60
C ASN A 45 -14.13 -30.23 -26.28
N ALA A 46 -15.20 -30.71 -25.64
CA ALA A 46 -16.56 -30.60 -26.16
C ALA A 46 -17.22 -29.26 -25.83
N TYR A 47 -16.72 -28.57 -24.79
CA TYR A 47 -17.29 -27.31 -24.33
C TYR A 47 -16.35 -26.13 -24.58
N PHE A 48 -16.94 -24.98 -24.85
CA PHE A 48 -16.29 -23.68 -24.88
C PHE A 48 -16.96 -22.80 -23.83
N ILE A 49 -16.18 -22.38 -22.80
CA ILE A 49 -16.65 -21.50 -21.75
C ILE A 49 -16.24 -20.07 -22.12
N LEU A 50 -17.24 -19.23 -22.36
CA LEU A 50 -17.06 -17.80 -22.55
C LEU A 50 -17.23 -17.11 -21.20
N SER A 51 -16.15 -16.58 -20.66
CA SER A 51 -16.20 -15.82 -19.39
C SER A 51 -16.68 -14.40 -19.64
N THR A 52 -17.72 -13.99 -18.93
CA THR A 52 -18.21 -12.60 -18.89
C THR A 52 -17.59 -11.89 -17.70
N ILE A 53 -16.88 -10.80 -17.97
CA ILE A 53 -16.21 -10.02 -16.92
C ILE A 53 -17.24 -9.10 -16.24
N PRO A 54 -17.40 -9.17 -14.91
CA PRO A 54 -18.30 -8.29 -14.17
C PRO A 54 -17.77 -6.86 -14.13
N SER A 55 -18.63 -5.91 -13.83
CA SER A 55 -18.21 -4.55 -13.46
C SER A 55 -17.47 -4.60 -12.13
N ARG A 56 -16.31 -3.93 -12.08
CA ARG A 56 -15.51 -3.79 -10.86
C ARG A 56 -16.19 -2.78 -9.91
N GLY A 57 -16.18 -3.02 -8.60
CA GLY A 57 -16.69 -2.08 -7.61
C GLY A 57 -16.02 -0.71 -7.73
N VAL A 58 -16.74 0.37 -7.48
CA VAL A 58 -16.22 1.75 -7.52
C VAL A 58 -15.67 2.15 -6.16
N ILE A 59 -14.92 3.25 -6.09
CA ILE A 59 -14.25 3.69 -4.86
C ILE A 59 -14.67 5.13 -4.56
N TYR A 60 -15.19 5.34 -3.35
CA TYR A 60 -15.61 6.63 -2.81
C TYR A 60 -14.71 7.08 -1.66
N ASP A 61 -14.65 8.38 -1.41
CA ASP A 61 -14.12 8.93 -0.17
C ASP A 61 -15.14 8.83 0.99
N ARG A 62 -14.75 9.26 2.20
CA ARG A 62 -15.61 9.24 3.40
C ARG A 62 -16.87 10.13 3.30
N LYS A 63 -16.89 11.07 2.36
CA LYS A 63 -18.00 12.01 2.11
C LYS A 63 -18.88 11.58 0.93
N GLY A 64 -18.57 10.43 0.30
CA GLY A 64 -19.28 9.91 -0.86
C GLY A 64 -18.82 10.52 -2.20
N GLN A 65 -17.69 11.22 -2.23
CA GLN A 65 -17.08 11.68 -3.48
C GLN A 65 -16.54 10.49 -4.24
N LEU A 66 -16.90 10.34 -5.52
CA LEU A 66 -16.43 9.28 -6.39
C LEU A 66 -14.96 9.53 -6.80
N LEU A 67 -14.06 8.68 -6.31
CA LEU A 67 -12.62 8.76 -6.58
C LEU A 67 -12.22 7.95 -7.80
N VAL A 68 -12.69 6.70 -7.88
CA VAL A 68 -12.37 5.78 -8.97
C VAL A 68 -13.65 5.17 -9.52
N ALA A 69 -13.88 5.40 -10.79
CA ALA A 69 -14.99 4.86 -11.58
C ALA A 69 -14.52 3.78 -12.55
N ASN A 70 -15.47 3.27 -13.32
CA ASN A 70 -15.22 2.39 -14.45
C ASN A 70 -15.66 3.10 -15.73
N ARG A 71 -14.82 3.11 -16.76
CA ARG A 71 -15.22 3.53 -18.10
C ARG A 71 -15.19 2.33 -19.06
N PRO A 72 -16.14 2.25 -20.00
CA PRO A 72 -16.12 1.21 -21.01
C PRO A 72 -14.95 1.43 -21.97
N ILE A 73 -14.32 0.34 -22.33
CA ILE A 73 -13.39 0.23 -23.45
C ILE A 73 -13.74 -0.99 -24.27
N TYR A 74 -13.19 -1.07 -25.44
CA TYR A 74 -13.51 -2.13 -26.38
C TYR A 74 -12.25 -2.85 -26.85
N ASP A 75 -12.35 -4.17 -26.96
CA ASP A 75 -11.37 -4.99 -27.64
C ASP A 75 -11.93 -5.44 -28.97
N LEU A 76 -11.14 -5.31 -30.01
CA LEU A 76 -11.44 -5.89 -31.32
C LEU A 76 -10.92 -7.32 -31.32
N MET A 77 -11.83 -8.26 -31.47
CA MET A 77 -11.57 -9.70 -31.50
C MET A 77 -11.51 -10.20 -32.92
N ILE A 78 -10.73 -11.25 -33.17
CA ILE A 78 -10.66 -11.94 -34.48
C ILE A 78 -10.76 -13.45 -34.31
N VAL A 79 -11.64 -14.09 -35.13
CA VAL A 79 -11.67 -15.53 -35.35
C VAL A 79 -10.91 -15.82 -36.66
N ASN A 80 -9.68 -16.26 -36.56
CA ASN A 80 -8.77 -16.36 -37.71
C ASN A 80 -9.28 -17.30 -38.83
N HIS A 81 -10.02 -18.35 -38.49
CA HIS A 81 -10.59 -19.27 -39.45
C HIS A 81 -11.63 -18.58 -40.35
N GLU A 82 -12.44 -17.71 -39.78
CA GLU A 82 -13.50 -16.98 -40.53
C GLU A 82 -12.93 -15.86 -41.38
N ALA A 83 -11.84 -15.20 -40.87
CA ALA A 83 -11.15 -14.13 -41.59
C ALA A 83 -10.23 -14.61 -42.71
N LYS A 84 -9.83 -15.90 -42.70
CA LYS A 84 -8.85 -16.47 -43.65
C LYS A 84 -9.30 -16.34 -45.11
N GLY A 85 -8.46 -15.65 -45.92
CA GLY A 85 -8.69 -15.47 -47.37
C GLY A 85 -9.80 -14.47 -47.73
N LYS A 86 -10.39 -13.80 -46.75
CA LYS A 86 -11.50 -12.85 -46.94
C LYS A 86 -11.18 -11.44 -46.44
N LEU A 87 -10.03 -11.26 -45.80
CA LEU A 87 -9.66 -10.03 -45.12
C LEU A 87 -8.89 -9.11 -46.06
N ASP A 88 -9.43 -7.90 -46.31
CA ASP A 88 -8.72 -6.79 -46.93
C ASP A 88 -7.94 -6.01 -45.86
N THR A 89 -6.64 -6.24 -45.82
CA THR A 89 -5.76 -5.59 -44.85
C THR A 89 -5.56 -4.08 -45.11
N THR A 90 -5.77 -3.64 -46.36
CA THR A 90 -5.67 -2.22 -46.72
C THR A 90 -6.91 -1.46 -46.24
N LEU A 91 -8.08 -2.02 -46.46
CA LEU A 91 -9.33 -1.46 -45.96
C LEU A 91 -9.37 -1.48 -44.42
N LEU A 92 -8.89 -2.57 -43.80
CA LEU A 92 -8.81 -2.66 -42.33
C LEU A 92 -7.87 -1.56 -41.75
N ALA A 93 -6.73 -1.35 -42.41
CA ALA A 93 -5.76 -0.32 -42.02
C ALA A 93 -6.37 1.09 -42.07
N SER A 94 -7.07 1.42 -43.18
CA SER A 94 -7.75 2.72 -43.32
C SER A 94 -8.89 2.91 -42.31
N THR A 95 -9.69 1.84 -42.05
CA THR A 95 -10.80 1.90 -41.09
C THR A 95 -10.31 2.10 -39.64
N LEU A 96 -9.21 1.48 -39.27
CA LEU A 96 -8.61 1.60 -37.93
C LEU A 96 -7.62 2.76 -37.82
N SER A 97 -7.37 3.51 -38.90
CA SER A 97 -6.39 4.60 -38.97
C SER A 97 -4.99 4.16 -38.52
N LEU A 98 -4.60 2.91 -38.88
CA LEU A 98 -3.30 2.33 -38.56
C LEU A 98 -2.50 2.02 -39.84
N PRO A 99 -1.17 2.06 -39.81
CA PRO A 99 -0.33 1.61 -40.91
C PRO A 99 -0.61 0.14 -41.27
N ARG A 100 -0.64 -0.18 -42.57
CA ARG A 100 -0.90 -1.55 -43.04
C ARG A 100 0.13 -2.56 -42.48
N GLU A 101 1.37 -2.14 -42.35
CA GLU A 101 2.46 -2.93 -41.79
C GLU A 101 2.16 -3.33 -40.34
N GLU A 102 1.61 -2.43 -39.55
CA GLU A 102 1.20 -2.69 -38.16
C GLU A 102 0.05 -3.71 -38.09
N ILE A 103 -0.95 -3.58 -38.98
CA ILE A 103 -2.04 -4.56 -39.10
C ILE A 103 -1.48 -5.96 -39.38
N VAL A 104 -0.54 -6.08 -40.33
CA VAL A 104 0.09 -7.36 -40.67
C VAL A 104 0.89 -7.94 -39.51
N GLN A 105 1.64 -7.09 -38.80
CA GLN A 105 2.38 -7.51 -37.59
C GLN A 105 1.44 -8.04 -36.50
N LYS A 106 0.34 -7.33 -36.24
CA LYS A 106 -0.67 -7.75 -35.25
C LYS A 106 -1.35 -9.06 -35.66
N LEU A 107 -1.72 -9.23 -36.92
CA LEU A 107 -2.28 -10.49 -37.40
C LEU A 107 -1.31 -11.67 -37.26
N THR A 108 -0.01 -11.42 -37.45
CA THR A 108 1.04 -12.43 -37.25
C THR A 108 1.22 -12.74 -35.77
N ALA A 109 1.27 -11.73 -34.91
CA ALA A 109 1.42 -11.88 -33.46
C ALA A 109 0.25 -12.67 -32.84
N VAL A 110 -0.98 -12.43 -33.28
CA VAL A 110 -2.15 -13.21 -32.82
C VAL A 110 -1.99 -14.70 -33.10
N ARG A 111 -1.37 -15.07 -34.22
CA ARG A 111 -1.17 -16.47 -34.66
C ARG A 111 0.08 -17.13 -34.08
N ASP A 112 1.01 -16.33 -33.59
CA ASP A 112 2.27 -16.82 -33.06
C ASP A 112 2.06 -17.47 -31.68
N ARG A 113 2.24 -18.78 -31.60
CA ARG A 113 2.08 -19.56 -30.37
C ARG A 113 3.17 -19.28 -29.32
N SER A 114 4.27 -18.67 -29.70
CA SER A 114 5.29 -18.24 -28.75
C SER A 114 4.81 -17.02 -27.94
N ILE A 115 4.00 -16.16 -28.57
CA ILE A 115 3.38 -14.97 -27.96
C ILE A 115 2.01 -15.35 -27.37
N ASN A 116 1.19 -16.06 -28.16
CA ASN A 116 -0.16 -16.48 -27.80
C ASN A 116 -0.27 -18.00 -27.64
N ARG A 117 0.16 -18.52 -26.49
CA ARG A 117 0.17 -19.97 -26.19
C ARG A 117 -1.20 -20.64 -26.25
N GLY A 118 -2.28 -19.87 -26.05
CA GLY A 118 -3.68 -20.32 -26.14
C GLY A 118 -4.31 -20.16 -27.53
N TYR A 119 -3.52 -19.84 -28.54
CA TYR A 119 -4.05 -19.62 -29.89
C TYR A 119 -4.81 -20.83 -30.44
N ASN A 120 -6.08 -20.57 -30.82
CA ASN A 120 -6.91 -21.47 -31.55
C ASN A 120 -7.56 -20.68 -32.72
N PRO A 121 -7.47 -21.14 -33.98
CA PRO A 121 -8.01 -20.41 -35.13
C PRO A 121 -9.53 -20.28 -35.13
N TYR A 122 -10.23 -21.09 -34.35
CA TYR A 122 -11.70 -21.15 -34.29
C TYR A 122 -12.30 -20.40 -33.11
N THR A 123 -11.48 -19.85 -32.23
CA THR A 123 -11.95 -19.07 -31.07
C THR A 123 -11.55 -17.60 -31.20
N PRO A 124 -12.37 -16.66 -30.67
CA PRO A 124 -12.05 -15.25 -30.68
C PRO A 124 -10.72 -14.96 -29.97
N GLN A 125 -9.83 -14.24 -30.63
CA GLN A 125 -8.54 -13.79 -30.14
C GLN A 125 -8.52 -12.27 -30.11
N VAL A 126 -7.84 -11.65 -29.14
CA VAL A 126 -7.68 -10.19 -29.09
C VAL A 126 -6.77 -9.75 -30.24
N PHE A 127 -7.28 -8.93 -31.13
CA PHE A 127 -6.53 -8.30 -32.22
C PHE A 127 -6.01 -6.91 -31.83
N LEU A 128 -6.91 -6.06 -31.34
CA LEU A 128 -6.59 -4.76 -30.75
C LEU A 128 -7.29 -4.64 -29.40
N SER A 129 -6.64 -4.03 -28.43
CA SER A 129 -7.19 -3.82 -27.09
C SER A 129 -7.33 -2.34 -26.76
N GLN A 130 -8.23 -2.05 -25.84
CA GLN A 130 -8.41 -0.71 -25.26
C GLN A 130 -8.75 0.36 -26.32
N LEU A 131 -9.66 0.05 -27.24
CA LEU A 131 -10.22 1.04 -28.18
C LEU A 131 -11.23 1.92 -27.45
N GLU A 132 -11.18 3.22 -27.75
CA GLU A 132 -12.17 4.17 -27.26
C GLU A 132 -13.49 4.07 -28.04
N PRO A 133 -14.64 4.52 -27.47
CA PRO A 133 -15.94 4.41 -28.11
C PRO A 133 -15.99 4.98 -29.54
N GLU A 134 -15.29 6.09 -29.79
CA GLU A 134 -15.25 6.73 -31.11
C GLU A 134 -14.48 5.90 -32.14
N GLU A 135 -13.41 5.21 -31.72
CA GLU A 135 -12.63 4.31 -32.59
C GLU A 135 -13.47 3.10 -32.99
N VAL A 136 -14.23 2.57 -32.03
CA VAL A 136 -15.10 1.41 -32.24
C VAL A 136 -16.32 1.74 -33.08
N GLY A 137 -16.98 2.87 -32.83
CA GLY A 137 -18.15 3.29 -33.61
C GLY A 137 -17.86 3.31 -35.11
N ARG A 138 -16.72 3.88 -35.51
CA ARG A 138 -16.27 3.90 -36.93
C ARG A 138 -16.00 2.50 -37.47
N PHE A 139 -15.53 1.58 -36.65
CA PHE A 139 -15.28 0.22 -37.07
C PHE A 139 -16.58 -0.61 -37.15
N GLU A 140 -17.50 -0.45 -36.20
CA GLU A 140 -18.78 -1.17 -36.17
C GLU A 140 -19.66 -0.86 -37.37
N GLU A 141 -19.66 0.38 -37.87
CA GLU A 141 -20.34 0.77 -39.12
C GLU A 141 -19.89 -0.06 -40.33
N GLN A 142 -18.63 -0.53 -40.30
CA GLN A 142 -18.03 -1.30 -41.39
C GLN A 142 -17.77 -2.78 -41.03
N LEU A 143 -18.21 -3.23 -39.85
CA LEU A 143 -17.95 -4.58 -39.34
C LEU A 143 -18.36 -5.70 -40.34
N TYR A 144 -19.43 -5.47 -41.06
CA TYR A 144 -19.91 -6.41 -42.10
C TYR A 144 -18.90 -6.69 -43.23
N LYS A 145 -17.90 -5.82 -43.42
CA LYS A 145 -16.80 -5.99 -44.39
C LYS A 145 -15.65 -6.84 -43.86
N PHE A 146 -15.63 -7.12 -42.56
CA PHE A 146 -14.54 -7.81 -41.89
C PHE A 146 -15.00 -9.14 -41.26
N PRO A 147 -15.19 -10.18 -42.07
CA PRO A 147 -15.61 -11.49 -41.56
C PRO A 147 -14.66 -12.00 -40.47
N GLY A 148 -15.22 -12.55 -39.40
CA GLY A 148 -14.49 -13.08 -38.27
C GLY A 148 -14.03 -12.03 -37.25
N PHE A 149 -14.34 -10.76 -37.46
CA PHE A 149 -14.13 -9.74 -36.44
C PHE A 149 -15.40 -9.56 -35.61
N SER A 150 -15.17 -9.22 -34.31
CA SER A 150 -16.24 -8.86 -33.39
C SER A 150 -15.69 -7.86 -32.33
N VAL A 151 -16.59 -7.10 -31.76
CA VAL A 151 -16.25 -6.14 -30.68
C VAL A 151 -16.64 -6.75 -29.35
N ARG A 152 -15.75 -6.68 -28.36
CA ARG A 152 -16.00 -7.09 -26.99
C ARG A 152 -15.84 -5.89 -26.07
N SER A 153 -16.90 -5.50 -25.36
CA SER A 153 -16.83 -4.47 -24.33
C SER A 153 -16.20 -5.03 -23.06
N ARG A 154 -15.39 -4.22 -22.40
CA ARG A 154 -14.90 -4.40 -21.03
C ARG A 154 -14.72 -3.07 -20.34
N THR A 155 -14.41 -3.07 -19.06
CA THR A 155 -14.21 -1.85 -18.28
C THR A 155 -12.75 -1.69 -17.86
N VAL A 156 -12.27 -0.43 -17.86
CA VAL A 156 -11.01 -0.03 -17.23
C VAL A 156 -11.27 1.02 -16.16
N ARG A 157 -10.31 1.22 -15.28
CA ARG A 157 -10.39 2.27 -14.27
C ARG A 157 -10.31 3.65 -14.90
N GLN A 158 -11.10 4.55 -14.33
CA GLN A 158 -11.06 5.98 -14.55
C GLN A 158 -10.86 6.65 -13.19
N TYR A 159 -9.78 7.40 -13.06
CA TYR A 159 -9.48 8.14 -11.84
C TYR A 159 -10.05 9.55 -11.95
N ASN A 160 -11.20 9.77 -11.33
CA ASN A 160 -11.84 11.09 -11.27
C ASN A 160 -11.11 12.04 -10.30
N TYR A 161 -10.24 11.47 -9.49
CA TYR A 161 -9.45 12.16 -8.48
C TYR A 161 -7.95 11.92 -8.77
N HIS A 162 -7.26 12.96 -9.19
CA HIS A 162 -5.87 12.92 -9.69
C HIS A 162 -4.80 12.93 -8.58
N ASN A 163 -5.20 12.61 -7.36
CA ASN A 163 -4.34 12.53 -6.18
C ASN A 163 -4.46 11.13 -5.53
N ALA A 164 -3.78 10.93 -4.40
CA ALA A 164 -3.81 9.70 -3.61
C ALA A 164 -3.36 8.43 -4.37
N ALA A 165 -2.48 8.54 -5.38
CA ALA A 165 -2.08 7.43 -6.23
C ALA A 165 -1.56 6.20 -5.45
N HIS A 166 -0.78 6.41 -4.38
CA HIS A 166 -0.24 5.34 -3.57
C HIS A 166 -1.29 4.61 -2.72
N LEU A 167 -2.37 5.31 -2.38
CA LEU A 167 -3.48 4.78 -1.62
C LEU A 167 -4.45 4.05 -2.55
N LEU A 168 -4.89 4.70 -3.63
CA LEU A 168 -5.79 4.12 -4.62
C LEU A 168 -5.16 2.90 -5.30
N GLY A 169 -3.92 3.04 -5.73
CA GLY A 169 -3.23 2.00 -6.48
C GLY A 169 -3.61 1.98 -7.95
N TYR A 170 -3.18 0.92 -8.65
CA TYR A 170 -3.45 0.75 -10.08
C TYR A 170 -3.62 -0.72 -10.45
N LEU A 171 -4.20 -0.96 -11.63
CA LEU A 171 -4.39 -2.29 -12.20
C LEU A 171 -3.32 -2.61 -13.23
N SER A 172 -2.99 -3.90 -13.42
CA SER A 172 -2.28 -4.38 -14.59
C SER A 172 -2.82 -5.71 -15.07
N GLU A 173 -2.48 -6.04 -16.30
CA GLU A 173 -2.70 -7.39 -16.82
C GLU A 173 -2.12 -8.45 -15.89
N ALA A 174 -2.83 -9.55 -15.76
CA ALA A 174 -2.43 -10.69 -14.95
C ALA A 174 -1.11 -11.28 -15.46
N SER A 175 -0.15 -11.44 -14.56
CA SER A 175 1.12 -12.12 -14.80
C SER A 175 0.97 -13.64 -14.73
N LEU A 176 1.98 -14.38 -15.17
CA LEU A 176 2.01 -15.84 -15.01
C LEU A 176 1.86 -16.27 -13.55
N THR A 177 2.47 -15.54 -12.63
CA THR A 177 2.38 -15.78 -11.18
C THR A 177 0.95 -15.60 -10.65
N ASP A 178 0.19 -14.64 -11.19
CA ASP A 178 -1.21 -14.44 -10.80
C ASP A 178 -2.08 -15.61 -11.27
N LEU A 179 -1.83 -16.10 -12.50
CA LEU A 179 -2.53 -17.25 -13.07
C LEU A 179 -2.25 -18.57 -12.32
N GLU A 180 -1.03 -18.72 -11.79
CA GLU A 180 -0.65 -19.89 -10.99
C GLU A 180 -1.29 -19.84 -9.58
N ARG A 181 -1.44 -18.64 -9.03
CA ARG A 181 -1.95 -18.43 -7.66
C ARG A 181 -3.48 -18.50 -7.58
N ASP A 182 -4.19 -18.05 -8.59
CA ASP A 182 -5.64 -17.98 -8.61
C ASP A 182 -6.17 -18.49 -9.97
N SER A 183 -6.77 -19.67 -9.95
CA SER A 183 -7.33 -20.34 -11.16
C SER A 183 -8.53 -19.59 -11.77
N THR A 184 -9.12 -18.64 -11.08
CA THR A 184 -10.23 -17.80 -11.59
C THR A 184 -9.73 -16.63 -12.44
N ILE A 185 -8.42 -16.33 -12.36
CA ILE A 185 -7.76 -15.31 -13.17
C ILE A 185 -7.38 -15.91 -14.53
N MET A 186 -7.68 -15.19 -15.60
CA MET A 186 -7.35 -15.60 -16.97
C MET A 186 -6.40 -14.57 -17.60
N ARG A 187 -5.74 -14.96 -18.69
CA ARG A 187 -4.96 -14.03 -19.51
C ARG A 187 -5.82 -12.87 -20.02
N GLY A 188 -5.28 -11.66 -19.91
CA GLY A 188 -5.99 -10.45 -20.30
C GLY A 188 -6.86 -9.86 -19.19
N ASP A 189 -7.02 -10.55 -18.06
CA ASP A 189 -7.65 -9.95 -16.87
C ASP A 189 -6.78 -8.85 -16.28
N PHE A 190 -7.41 -7.87 -15.67
CA PHE A 190 -6.74 -6.85 -14.89
C PHE A 190 -6.81 -7.18 -13.40
N VAL A 191 -5.67 -7.06 -12.72
CA VAL A 191 -5.53 -7.30 -11.28
C VAL A 191 -4.87 -6.12 -10.59
N GLY A 192 -5.22 -5.87 -9.31
CA GLY A 192 -4.65 -4.82 -8.49
C GLY A 192 -3.17 -5.06 -8.17
N ARG A 193 -2.32 -4.03 -8.36
CA ARG A 193 -0.86 -4.11 -8.13
C ARG A 193 -0.40 -3.38 -6.89
N SER A 194 -1.09 -2.34 -6.50
CA SER A 194 -0.75 -1.53 -5.34
C SER A 194 -2.00 -0.95 -4.70
N GLY A 195 -1.84 -0.30 -3.55
CA GLY A 195 -2.92 0.39 -2.87
C GLY A 195 -4.11 -0.50 -2.52
N VAL A 196 -5.28 0.12 -2.38
CA VAL A 196 -6.54 -0.59 -2.08
C VAL A 196 -6.96 -1.52 -3.21
N GLU A 197 -6.60 -1.19 -4.46
CA GLU A 197 -6.86 -2.06 -5.61
C GLU A 197 -6.26 -3.45 -5.44
N ARG A 198 -5.07 -3.53 -4.81
CA ARG A 198 -4.41 -4.81 -4.54
C ARG A 198 -4.96 -5.51 -3.31
N THR A 199 -5.16 -4.76 -2.22
CA THR A 199 -5.62 -5.37 -0.95
C THR A 199 -7.02 -5.91 -1.06
N TYR A 200 -7.90 -5.19 -1.76
CA TYR A 200 -9.31 -5.53 -1.92
C TYR A 200 -9.65 -6.09 -3.30
N GLU A 201 -8.66 -6.68 -3.99
CA GLU A 201 -8.82 -7.24 -5.33
C GLU A 201 -10.03 -8.18 -5.44
N GLU A 202 -10.17 -9.15 -4.53
CA GLU A 202 -11.25 -10.13 -4.54
C GLU A 202 -12.64 -9.49 -4.37
N VAL A 203 -12.69 -8.42 -3.56
CA VAL A 203 -13.92 -7.68 -3.28
C VAL A 203 -14.32 -6.82 -4.48
N LEU A 204 -13.34 -6.10 -5.04
CA LEU A 204 -13.55 -5.16 -6.14
C LEU A 204 -13.79 -5.88 -7.47
N ARG A 205 -13.12 -6.99 -7.72
CA ARG A 205 -13.17 -7.72 -9.00
C ARG A 205 -14.55 -8.32 -9.28
N GLY A 206 -15.27 -8.77 -8.23
CA GLY A 206 -16.49 -9.54 -8.36
C GLY A 206 -16.25 -10.96 -8.85
N VAL A 207 -17.32 -11.64 -9.29
CA VAL A 207 -17.27 -13.02 -9.77
C VAL A 207 -17.67 -13.06 -11.24
N LYS A 208 -16.83 -13.68 -12.06
CA LYS A 208 -17.08 -13.83 -13.50
C LYS A 208 -18.33 -14.66 -13.76
N GLY A 209 -19.07 -14.26 -14.78
CA GLY A 209 -20.10 -15.10 -15.39
C GLY A 209 -19.47 -16.11 -16.35
N GLU A 210 -20.21 -17.16 -16.63
CA GLU A 210 -19.83 -18.24 -17.54
C GLU A 210 -20.99 -18.55 -18.48
N GLU A 211 -20.75 -18.48 -19.79
CA GLU A 211 -21.65 -18.98 -20.82
C GLU A 211 -21.02 -20.22 -21.45
N ILE A 212 -21.73 -21.35 -21.46
CA ILE A 212 -21.17 -22.63 -21.89
C ILE A 212 -21.76 -23.00 -23.28
N PHE A 213 -20.85 -23.22 -24.22
CA PHE A 213 -21.20 -23.56 -25.60
C PHE A 213 -20.69 -24.95 -25.97
N TYR A 214 -21.44 -25.67 -26.82
CA TYR A 214 -20.95 -26.87 -27.47
C TYR A 214 -19.94 -26.54 -28.57
N ARG A 215 -18.90 -27.36 -28.68
CA ARG A 215 -17.86 -27.28 -29.69
C ARG A 215 -17.76 -28.59 -30.47
N ASP A 216 -17.65 -28.51 -31.80
CA ASP A 216 -17.37 -29.69 -32.61
C ASP A 216 -15.90 -30.13 -32.52
N ALA A 217 -15.56 -31.28 -33.14
CA ALA A 217 -14.20 -31.82 -33.17
C ALA A 217 -13.17 -30.89 -33.85
N ARG A 218 -13.61 -29.87 -34.58
CA ARG A 218 -12.78 -28.84 -35.21
C ARG A 218 -12.68 -27.56 -34.36
N GLY A 219 -13.36 -27.54 -33.19
CA GLY A 219 -13.38 -26.41 -32.28
C GLY A 219 -14.38 -25.30 -32.63
N ARG A 220 -15.33 -25.53 -33.57
CA ARG A 220 -16.34 -24.54 -33.93
C ARG A 220 -17.50 -24.58 -32.96
N ILE A 221 -17.94 -23.38 -32.52
CA ILE A 221 -19.09 -23.23 -31.62
C ILE A 221 -20.37 -23.62 -32.38
N GLN A 222 -21.16 -24.53 -31.80
CA GLN A 222 -22.39 -25.04 -32.37
C GLN A 222 -23.66 -24.46 -31.73
N GLY A 223 -23.60 -24.03 -30.51
CA GLY A 223 -24.71 -23.44 -29.76
C GLY A 223 -24.48 -23.46 -28.27
N ARG A 224 -25.38 -22.85 -27.49
CA ARG A 224 -25.33 -22.87 -26.00
C ARG A 224 -25.68 -24.26 -25.48
N LEU A 225 -24.99 -24.68 -24.44
CA LEU A 225 -25.26 -25.95 -23.75
C LEU A 225 -26.66 -25.89 -23.12
N ASP A 226 -27.50 -26.86 -23.52
CA ASP A 226 -28.88 -27.03 -23.04
C ASP A 226 -29.69 -25.70 -22.97
N GLY A 227 -29.55 -24.87 -24.03
CA GLY A 227 -30.24 -23.59 -24.12
C GLY A 227 -29.79 -22.52 -23.11
N GLY A 228 -28.63 -22.73 -22.44
CA GLY A 228 -28.08 -21.80 -21.46
C GLY A 228 -28.47 -22.10 -20.00
N SER A 229 -29.04 -23.27 -19.72
CA SER A 229 -29.45 -23.70 -18.36
C SER A 229 -28.27 -23.82 -17.38
N HIS A 230 -27.05 -23.96 -17.89
CA HIS A 230 -25.81 -24.06 -17.13
C HIS A 230 -25.03 -22.73 -17.06
N ASP A 231 -25.53 -21.68 -17.69
CA ASP A 231 -24.91 -20.37 -17.67
C ASP A 231 -24.99 -19.76 -16.28
N ARG A 232 -23.94 -19.03 -15.91
CA ARG A 232 -23.86 -18.27 -14.64
C ARG A 232 -23.73 -16.80 -14.94
N ALA A 233 -24.64 -15.99 -14.41
CA ALA A 233 -24.55 -14.55 -14.52
C ALA A 233 -23.33 -14.00 -13.74
N PRO A 234 -22.64 -12.97 -14.26
CA PRO A 234 -21.57 -12.32 -13.52
C PRO A 234 -22.12 -11.60 -12.28
N VAL A 235 -21.36 -11.63 -11.18
CA VAL A 235 -21.68 -10.89 -9.96
C VAL A 235 -20.76 -9.67 -9.88
N PRO A 236 -21.30 -8.44 -9.91
CA PRO A 236 -20.49 -7.22 -9.79
C PRO A 236 -19.64 -7.19 -8.52
N GLY A 237 -18.49 -6.53 -8.61
CA GLY A 237 -17.69 -6.24 -7.43
C GLY A 237 -18.42 -5.29 -6.48
N ARG A 238 -18.05 -5.36 -5.19
CA ARG A 238 -18.59 -4.47 -4.16
C ARG A 238 -17.81 -3.17 -4.11
N ASP A 239 -18.52 -2.08 -3.89
CA ASP A 239 -17.94 -0.76 -3.76
C ASP A 239 -17.16 -0.61 -2.45
N LEU A 240 -16.14 0.23 -2.47
CA LEU A 240 -15.40 0.64 -1.28
C LEU A 240 -15.71 2.10 -0.94
N THR A 241 -15.99 2.36 0.33
CA THR A 241 -15.93 3.71 0.89
C THR A 241 -14.63 3.80 1.69
N LEU A 242 -13.74 4.70 1.28
CA LEU A 242 -12.50 4.96 1.98
C LEU A 242 -12.72 5.90 3.16
N SER A 243 -11.81 5.85 4.12
CA SER A 243 -11.80 6.74 5.28
C SER A 243 -11.16 8.11 5.00
N ILE A 244 -10.51 8.28 3.85
CA ILE A 244 -9.85 9.55 3.50
C ILE A 244 -10.86 10.66 3.25
N ASP A 245 -10.47 11.87 3.62
CA ASP A 245 -11.08 13.11 3.17
C ASP A 245 -10.32 13.60 1.94
N ALA A 246 -10.96 13.56 0.77
CA ALA A 246 -10.31 13.90 -0.50
C ALA A 246 -9.76 15.34 -0.49
N GLY A 247 -10.46 16.30 0.09
CA GLY A 247 -9.97 17.67 0.18
C GLY A 247 -8.76 17.82 1.10
N LEU A 248 -8.73 17.10 2.22
CA LEU A 248 -7.58 17.06 3.12
C LEU A 248 -6.36 16.41 2.46
N GLN A 249 -6.57 15.33 1.71
CA GLN A 249 -5.54 14.64 0.94
C GLN A 249 -4.93 15.59 -0.12
N GLU A 250 -5.78 16.25 -0.91
CA GLU A 250 -5.36 17.20 -1.94
C GLU A 250 -4.56 18.37 -1.35
N LEU A 251 -5.03 18.95 -0.26
CA LEU A 251 -4.33 20.02 0.44
C LEU A 251 -2.94 19.57 0.89
N GLY A 252 -2.83 18.38 1.47
CA GLY A 252 -1.56 17.80 1.87
C GLY A 252 -0.60 17.59 0.70
N GLU A 253 -1.08 17.06 -0.42
CA GLU A 253 -0.29 16.85 -1.63
C GLU A 253 0.20 18.17 -2.24
N ARG A 254 -0.66 19.20 -2.27
CA ARG A 254 -0.27 20.55 -2.73
C ARG A 254 0.85 21.13 -1.88
N MET A 255 0.71 21.08 -0.54
CA MET A 255 1.74 21.58 0.37
C MET A 255 3.06 20.81 0.28
N MET A 256 3.02 19.57 -0.20
CA MET A 256 4.21 18.73 -0.38
C MET A 256 4.84 18.84 -1.78
N ARG A 257 4.32 19.66 -2.69
CA ARG A 257 4.95 19.90 -3.99
C ARG A 257 6.39 20.39 -3.83
N GLY A 258 7.31 19.90 -4.66
CA GLY A 258 8.73 20.23 -4.59
C GLY A 258 9.46 19.75 -3.34
N LYS A 259 8.89 18.80 -2.61
CA LYS A 259 9.46 18.20 -1.39
C LYS A 259 9.46 16.69 -1.50
N ARG A 260 10.24 16.02 -0.63
CA ARG A 260 10.19 14.57 -0.40
C ARG A 260 9.74 14.32 1.03
N GLY A 261 8.93 13.30 1.23
CA GLY A 261 8.46 12.95 2.55
C GLY A 261 7.04 12.41 2.57
N ALA A 262 6.36 12.56 3.71
CA ALA A 262 5.01 12.06 3.88
C ALA A 262 4.22 12.88 4.91
N ILE A 263 2.89 12.89 4.75
CA ILE A 263 1.94 13.31 5.78
C ILE A 263 0.99 12.13 6.02
N VAL A 264 0.78 11.79 7.28
CA VAL A 264 -0.24 10.80 7.68
C VAL A 264 -1.14 11.45 8.72
N ALA A 265 -2.44 11.48 8.44
CA ALA A 265 -3.46 11.96 9.37
C ALA A 265 -4.39 10.80 9.74
N ILE A 266 -4.64 10.62 11.04
CA ILE A 266 -5.43 9.53 11.62
C ILE A 266 -6.53 10.13 12.50
N GLU A 267 -7.74 9.59 12.44
CA GLU A 267 -8.78 9.82 13.42
C GLU A 267 -8.51 8.93 14.65
N PRO A 268 -8.15 9.50 15.81
CA PRO A 268 -7.65 8.69 16.93
C PRO A 268 -8.67 7.68 17.46
N GLU A 269 -9.95 8.03 17.48
CA GLU A 269 -11.03 7.22 18.05
C GLU A 269 -11.34 5.97 17.21
N THR A 270 -11.12 6.02 15.89
CA THR A 270 -11.47 4.94 14.96
C THR A 270 -10.26 4.23 14.36
N GLY A 271 -9.09 4.89 14.33
CA GLY A 271 -7.92 4.41 13.59
C GLY A 271 -7.98 4.67 12.08
N GLU A 272 -9.04 5.33 11.61
CA GLU A 272 -9.23 5.67 10.21
C GLU A 272 -8.18 6.67 9.71
N ILE A 273 -7.61 6.38 8.55
CA ILE A 273 -6.68 7.29 7.87
C ILE A 273 -7.47 8.38 7.16
N LEU A 274 -7.32 9.62 7.60
CA LEU A 274 -7.96 10.79 7.02
C LEU A 274 -7.21 11.32 5.79
N ALA A 275 -5.89 11.19 5.79
CA ALA A 275 -5.02 11.49 4.66
C ALA A 275 -3.73 10.67 4.74
N LEU A 276 -3.23 10.21 3.58
CA LEU A 276 -1.98 9.45 3.45
C LEU A 276 -1.22 10.00 2.23
N VAL A 277 -0.45 11.04 2.49
CA VAL A 277 0.30 11.77 1.47
C VAL A 277 1.72 11.22 1.37
N THR A 278 2.15 10.96 0.16
CA THR A 278 3.55 10.65 -0.17
C THR A 278 4.05 11.64 -1.22
N ALA A 279 5.23 12.17 -1.03
CA ALA A 279 5.87 13.08 -1.98
C ALA A 279 7.30 12.62 -2.32
N PRO A 280 7.73 12.71 -3.61
CA PRO A 280 6.90 13.10 -4.75
C PRO A 280 5.75 12.11 -4.98
N ASN A 281 4.62 12.62 -5.42
CA ASN A 281 3.48 11.84 -5.87
C ASN A 281 3.41 11.78 -7.41
N TYR A 282 2.41 11.10 -7.93
CA TYR A 282 2.09 11.04 -9.36
C TYR A 282 0.57 10.98 -9.55
N ASP A 283 0.11 11.34 -10.75
CA ASP A 283 -1.29 11.19 -11.13
C ASP A 283 -1.61 9.71 -11.35
N PRO A 284 -2.57 9.10 -10.63
CA PRO A 284 -2.92 7.70 -10.79
C PRO A 284 -3.39 7.35 -12.22
N GLU A 285 -3.95 8.31 -12.99
CA GLU A 285 -4.36 8.10 -14.37
C GLU A 285 -3.16 7.77 -15.28
N LEU A 286 -1.93 8.19 -14.96
CA LEU A 286 -0.73 7.80 -15.69
C LEU A 286 -0.50 6.28 -15.75
N LEU A 287 -1.01 5.55 -14.74
CA LEU A 287 -0.92 4.10 -14.68
C LEU A 287 -2.21 3.38 -15.12
N ALA A 288 -3.11 4.09 -15.79
CA ALA A 288 -4.26 3.57 -16.51
C ALA A 288 -4.02 3.59 -18.03
N GLY A 289 -4.82 2.84 -18.79
CA GLY A 289 -4.86 2.88 -20.25
C GLY A 289 -3.63 2.34 -20.98
N LYS A 290 -3.51 2.71 -22.26
CA LYS A 290 -2.52 2.16 -23.22
C LYS A 290 -1.07 2.52 -22.87
N SER A 291 -0.82 3.74 -22.38
CA SER A 291 0.53 4.27 -22.11
C SER A 291 1.14 3.84 -20.78
N LYS A 292 0.43 3.03 -19.99
CA LYS A 292 0.82 2.59 -18.65
C LYS A 292 2.25 2.06 -18.56
N GLY A 293 2.67 1.18 -19.48
CA GLY A 293 4.00 0.57 -19.43
C GLY A 293 5.12 1.60 -19.59
N THR A 294 4.95 2.54 -20.50
CA THR A 294 5.90 3.66 -20.72
C THR A 294 5.91 4.60 -19.52
N ASN A 295 4.74 4.97 -19.02
CA ASN A 295 4.60 5.86 -17.88
C ASN A 295 5.17 5.24 -16.59
N HIS A 296 4.95 3.91 -16.37
CA HIS A 296 5.54 3.22 -15.23
C HIS A 296 7.07 3.27 -15.25
N ARG A 297 7.69 3.00 -16.41
CA ARG A 297 9.14 3.09 -16.57
C ARG A 297 9.65 4.51 -16.33
N MET A 298 8.98 5.51 -16.90
CA MET A 298 9.28 6.91 -16.65
C MET A 298 9.26 7.26 -15.15
N LEU A 299 8.22 6.84 -14.43
CA LEU A 299 8.09 7.07 -12.98
C LEU A 299 9.16 6.31 -12.18
N GLU A 300 9.55 5.11 -12.60
CA GLU A 300 10.60 4.31 -11.96
C GLU A 300 11.98 4.96 -12.10
N GLU A 301 12.27 5.56 -13.26
CA GLU A 301 13.51 6.27 -13.57
C GLU A 301 13.53 7.71 -13.02
N THR A 302 12.36 8.26 -12.65
CA THR A 302 12.25 9.63 -12.14
C THR A 302 12.97 9.80 -10.81
N PHE A 303 13.82 10.83 -10.76
CA PHE A 303 14.51 11.25 -9.54
C PHE A 303 13.51 11.49 -8.40
N GLY A 304 13.86 11.04 -7.19
CA GLY A 304 12.97 11.15 -6.03
C GLY A 304 12.03 9.96 -5.86
N LYS A 305 12.02 9.00 -6.80
CA LYS A 305 11.27 7.72 -6.71
C LYS A 305 9.78 7.93 -6.37
N PRO A 306 9.00 8.50 -7.27
CA PRO A 306 7.57 8.79 -7.01
C PRO A 306 6.73 7.53 -6.78
N LEU A 307 7.15 6.34 -7.21
CA LEU A 307 6.44 5.08 -6.94
C LEU A 307 6.61 4.56 -5.50
N LEU A 308 7.55 5.12 -4.73
CA LEU A 308 7.76 4.71 -3.34
C LEU A 308 6.71 5.32 -2.41
N ASN A 309 5.89 4.51 -1.78
CA ASN A 309 4.95 4.96 -0.74
C ASN A 309 5.69 5.28 0.56
N ARG A 310 6.19 6.53 0.69
CA ARG A 310 6.97 6.95 1.86
C ARG A 310 6.20 6.90 3.16
N ALA A 311 4.90 7.06 3.12
CA ALA A 311 4.06 7.06 4.31
C ALA A 311 4.14 5.74 5.10
N ILE A 312 4.25 4.60 4.39
CA ILE A 312 4.26 3.26 5.00
C ILE A 312 5.56 2.48 4.74
N GLN A 313 6.41 2.94 3.81
CA GLN A 313 7.65 2.26 3.42
C GLN A 313 8.91 3.05 3.76
N GLY A 314 8.81 4.35 3.96
CA GLY A 314 9.93 5.18 4.37
C GLY A 314 10.37 4.81 5.79
N ASN A 315 11.66 4.46 5.95
CA ASN A 315 12.27 4.20 7.26
C ASN A 315 13.14 5.39 7.62
N TYR A 316 12.71 6.17 8.59
CA TYR A 316 13.36 7.41 8.99
C TYR A 316 13.70 7.42 10.46
N PRO A 317 14.81 8.07 10.88
CA PRO A 317 15.00 8.41 12.27
C PRO A 317 13.85 9.33 12.73
N PRO A 318 13.08 8.97 13.77
CA PRO A 318 11.95 9.79 14.20
C PRO A 318 12.40 11.11 14.85
N GLY A 319 13.65 11.22 15.28
CA GLY A 319 14.17 12.39 15.99
C GLY A 319 13.35 12.70 17.23
N SER A 320 13.26 13.98 17.58
CA SER A 320 12.57 14.42 18.81
C SER A 320 11.05 14.15 18.84
N THR A 321 10.42 13.69 17.74
CA THR A 321 9.02 13.20 17.77
C THR A 321 8.88 11.91 18.59
N PHE A 322 9.99 11.25 18.87
CA PHE A 322 10.08 10.04 19.67
C PHE A 322 10.03 10.30 21.18
N LYS A 323 10.39 11.49 21.64
CA LYS A 323 10.50 11.84 23.08
C LYS A 323 9.23 11.65 23.91
N PRO A 324 8.01 11.91 23.39
CA PRO A 324 6.78 11.61 24.12
C PRO A 324 6.69 10.14 24.55
N SER A 325 7.07 9.19 23.68
CA SER A 325 7.10 7.78 24.05
C SER A 325 8.11 7.47 25.14
N GLN A 326 9.27 8.10 25.08
CA GLN A 326 10.32 7.93 26.10
C GLN A 326 9.87 8.44 27.47
N GLY A 327 9.29 9.65 27.50
CA GLY A 327 8.75 10.21 28.74
C GLY A 327 7.69 9.33 29.39
N ALA A 328 6.78 8.79 28.58
CA ALA A 328 5.73 7.88 29.07
C ALA A 328 6.31 6.58 29.64
N ILE A 329 7.30 5.99 28.95
CA ILE A 329 8.00 4.78 29.43
C ILE A 329 8.74 5.07 30.74
N PHE A 330 9.50 6.15 30.83
CA PHE A 330 10.26 6.48 32.04
C PHE A 330 9.37 6.73 33.26
N LEU A 331 8.18 7.31 33.07
CA LEU A 331 7.20 7.46 34.14
C LEU A 331 6.61 6.11 34.55
N GLU A 332 6.22 5.26 33.59
CA GLU A 332 5.59 3.96 33.87
C GLU A 332 6.55 2.99 34.58
N GLU A 333 7.84 3.02 34.20
CA GLU A 333 8.89 2.22 34.84
C GLU A 333 9.38 2.83 36.18
N GLY A 334 8.83 3.97 36.58
CA GLY A 334 9.26 4.64 37.81
C GLY A 334 10.70 5.15 37.78
N VAL A 335 11.32 5.22 36.60
CA VAL A 335 12.68 5.75 36.40
C VAL A 335 12.74 7.24 36.70
N LEU A 336 11.70 7.94 36.29
CA LEU A 336 11.49 9.37 36.55
C LEU A 336 10.12 9.62 37.15
N THR A 337 9.97 10.72 37.85
CA THR A 337 8.67 11.28 38.26
C THR A 337 8.39 12.56 37.46
N PRO A 338 7.15 13.04 37.37
CA PRO A 338 6.85 14.30 36.69
C PRO A 338 7.63 15.51 37.20
N SER A 339 8.02 15.49 38.47
CA SER A 339 8.78 16.55 39.15
C SER A 339 10.29 16.34 39.13
N THR A 340 10.79 15.19 38.67
CA THR A 340 12.24 14.93 38.60
C THR A 340 12.90 15.98 37.70
N ALA A 341 13.75 16.80 38.31
CA ALA A 341 14.49 17.89 37.66
C ALA A 341 15.93 17.46 37.37
N LEU A 342 16.33 17.53 36.10
CA LEU A 342 17.63 17.07 35.62
C LEU A 342 18.42 18.19 34.95
N ALA A 343 19.74 18.16 35.16
CA ALA A 343 20.65 19.19 34.66
C ALA A 343 20.80 19.11 33.13
N CYS A 344 20.80 20.28 32.50
CA CYS A 344 21.13 20.48 31.10
C CYS A 344 22.11 21.64 30.96
N HIS A 345 23.31 21.37 30.49
CA HIS A 345 24.33 22.38 30.22
C HIS A 345 24.48 22.61 28.73
N HIS A 346 23.37 23.03 28.06
CA HIS A 346 23.23 23.07 26.58
C HIS A 346 23.44 21.71 25.89
N GLY A 347 23.22 20.63 26.63
CA GLY A 347 23.36 19.23 26.19
C GLY A 347 23.46 18.29 27.39
N TYR A 348 23.76 17.03 27.15
CA TYR A 348 23.88 15.99 28.16
C TYR A 348 25.26 16.04 28.85
N PRO A 349 25.36 16.47 30.10
CA PRO A 349 26.64 16.77 30.74
C PRO A 349 27.63 15.59 30.80
N PRO A 350 27.19 14.34 31.10
CA PRO A 350 28.13 13.21 31.23
C PRO A 350 28.94 12.89 29.96
N LEU A 351 28.45 13.32 28.79
CA LEU A 351 29.13 13.12 27.51
C LEU A 351 29.64 14.44 26.90
N GLY A 352 30.10 15.37 27.71
CA GLY A 352 30.62 16.66 27.24
C GLY A 352 29.55 17.48 26.51
N ASN A 353 28.35 17.51 27.07
CA ASN A 353 27.17 18.19 26.51
C ASN A 353 26.71 17.66 25.16
N ARG A 354 26.84 16.36 24.91
CA ARG A 354 26.31 15.67 23.71
C ARG A 354 25.31 14.60 24.09
N PRO A 355 24.15 14.48 23.41
CA PRO A 355 23.67 15.36 22.34
C PRO A 355 23.39 16.79 22.84
N LYS A 356 23.60 17.79 21.96
CA LYS A 356 23.40 19.21 22.25
C LYS A 356 21.91 19.58 22.40
N CYS A 357 21.61 20.60 23.17
CA CYS A 357 20.27 21.19 23.32
C CYS A 357 20.26 22.65 22.84
N HIS A 358 19.07 23.11 22.43
CA HIS A 358 18.79 24.55 22.34
C HIS A 358 18.77 25.17 23.74
N SER A 359 18.98 26.49 23.82
CA SER A 359 18.90 27.23 25.08
C SER A 359 17.50 27.10 25.71
N HIS A 360 17.47 26.71 26.99
CA HIS A 360 16.31 26.68 27.87
C HIS A 360 16.74 26.68 29.32
N SER A 361 15.80 26.82 30.25
CA SER A 361 16.08 26.78 31.69
C SER A 361 16.62 25.41 32.14
N SER A 362 17.54 25.45 33.15
CA SER A 362 18.14 24.27 33.77
C SER A 362 18.22 24.47 35.28
N PRO A 363 17.93 23.42 36.09
CA PRO A 363 17.46 22.09 35.70
C PRO A 363 16.04 22.11 35.11
N THR A 364 15.66 21.06 34.39
CA THR A 364 14.35 20.96 33.74
C THR A 364 13.63 19.66 34.16
N SER A 365 12.31 19.73 34.33
CA SER A 365 11.45 18.59 34.59
C SER A 365 10.73 18.14 33.29
N LEU A 366 9.92 17.07 33.35
CA LEU A 366 9.34 16.41 32.17
C LEU A 366 8.54 17.37 31.26
N ILE A 367 7.60 18.14 31.83
CA ILE A 367 6.73 19.03 31.02
C ILE A 367 7.55 20.11 30.30
N PRO A 368 8.40 20.88 30.95
CA PRO A 368 9.30 21.82 30.27
C PRO A 368 10.28 21.13 29.32
N ALA A 369 10.79 19.94 29.65
CA ALA A 369 11.69 19.19 28.77
C ALA A 369 11.03 18.76 27.46
N LEU A 370 9.75 18.36 27.49
CA LEU A 370 8.96 18.11 26.30
C LEU A 370 8.70 19.40 25.52
N SER A 371 8.32 20.48 26.20
CA SER A 371 7.98 21.77 25.58
C SER A 371 9.16 22.40 24.85
N THR A 372 10.36 22.32 25.42
CA THR A 372 11.60 22.87 24.85
C THR A 372 12.42 21.85 24.08
N SER A 373 11.97 20.59 24.06
CA SER A 373 12.67 19.48 23.36
C SER A 373 14.07 19.18 23.91
N CYS A 374 14.27 19.22 25.25
CA CYS A 374 15.56 18.99 25.90
C CYS A 374 16.11 17.59 25.60
N ASN A 375 17.26 17.48 24.95
CA ASN A 375 17.91 16.19 24.68
C ASN A 375 18.48 15.57 25.94
N ALA A 376 19.09 16.41 26.81
CA ALA A 376 19.71 15.96 28.05
C ALA A 376 18.73 15.24 28.97
N TYR A 377 17.51 15.76 29.12
CA TYR A 377 16.49 15.15 29.98
C TYR A 377 16.18 13.69 29.58
N PHE A 378 15.97 13.46 28.31
CA PHE A 378 15.67 12.11 27.79
C PHE A 378 16.88 11.19 27.77
N SER A 379 18.07 11.76 27.60
CA SER A 379 19.33 11.03 27.76
C SER A 379 19.52 10.53 29.20
N TRP A 380 19.28 11.41 30.21
CA TRP A 380 19.29 11.01 31.60
C TRP A 380 18.29 9.89 31.89
N GLY A 381 17.04 10.00 31.40
CA GLY A 381 16.02 8.99 31.61
C GLY A 381 16.42 7.61 31.04
N LEU A 382 16.95 7.57 29.83
CA LEU A 382 17.43 6.31 29.25
C LEU A 382 18.64 5.75 30.00
N HIS A 383 19.60 6.61 30.36
CA HIS A 383 20.76 6.21 31.15
C HIS A 383 20.32 5.57 32.47
N PHE A 384 19.45 6.24 33.23
CA PHE A 384 18.94 5.69 34.48
C PHE A 384 18.21 4.36 34.29
N MET A 385 17.39 4.22 33.24
CA MET A 385 16.71 2.98 32.97
C MET A 385 17.67 1.84 32.62
N LEU A 386 18.63 2.06 31.72
CA LEU A 386 19.56 1.04 31.27
C LEU A 386 20.59 0.62 32.33
N ASP A 387 20.94 1.51 33.23
CA ASP A 387 21.93 1.27 34.26
C ASP A 387 21.33 1.01 35.65
N ASP A 388 20.01 0.87 35.77
CA ASP A 388 19.34 0.49 37.04
C ASP A 388 19.54 -0.98 37.38
N ARG A 389 20.60 -1.26 38.11
CA ARG A 389 20.93 -2.63 38.56
C ARG A 389 20.06 -3.15 39.70
N ARG A 390 19.14 -2.32 40.24
CA ARG A 390 18.16 -2.78 41.24
C ARG A 390 17.01 -3.52 40.58
N HIS A 391 16.62 -3.12 39.36
CA HIS A 391 15.51 -3.72 38.62
C HIS A 391 15.97 -4.63 37.47
N TYR A 392 17.14 -4.39 36.90
CA TYR A 392 17.65 -5.16 35.76
C TYR A 392 19.09 -5.67 36.03
N PRO A 393 19.34 -6.98 35.83
CA PRO A 393 20.65 -7.59 36.08
C PRO A 393 21.74 -7.06 35.15
N SER A 394 21.37 -6.52 33.98
CA SER A 394 22.33 -5.93 33.01
C SER A 394 21.65 -4.89 32.13
N ALA A 395 22.46 -4.05 31.47
CA ALA A 395 21.99 -3.09 30.46
C ALA A 395 21.29 -3.80 29.28
N ALA A 396 21.74 -5.01 28.94
CA ALA A 396 21.14 -5.82 27.90
C ALA A 396 19.68 -6.19 28.24
N VAL A 397 19.42 -6.66 29.47
CA VAL A 397 18.06 -6.99 29.93
C VAL A 397 17.19 -5.73 29.99
N ALA A 398 17.72 -4.63 30.49
CA ALA A 398 17.00 -3.35 30.52
C ALA A 398 16.63 -2.85 29.12
N LEU A 399 17.52 -3.01 28.14
CA LEU A 399 17.25 -2.64 26.74
C LEU A 399 16.16 -3.52 26.12
N GLU A 400 16.16 -4.84 26.38
CA GLU A 400 15.09 -5.71 25.87
C GLU A 400 13.74 -5.33 26.48
N HIS A 401 13.71 -4.94 27.76
CA HIS A 401 12.49 -4.45 28.40
C HIS A 401 12.01 -3.13 27.77
N TRP A 402 12.92 -2.15 27.60
CA TRP A 402 12.64 -0.91 26.88
C TRP A 402 12.09 -1.21 25.47
N LYS A 403 12.70 -2.13 24.75
CA LYS A 403 12.23 -2.54 23.43
C LYS A 403 10.81 -3.12 23.47
N GLN A 404 10.48 -3.96 24.45
CA GLN A 404 9.12 -4.49 24.61
C GLN A 404 8.11 -3.36 24.81
N ARG A 405 8.44 -2.34 25.60
CA ARG A 405 7.63 -1.12 25.73
C ARG A 405 7.48 -0.39 24.40
N MET A 406 8.56 -0.23 23.64
CA MET A 406 8.47 0.39 22.30
C MET A 406 7.59 -0.41 21.34
N VAL A 407 7.64 -1.73 21.39
CA VAL A 407 6.76 -2.62 20.61
C VAL A 407 5.30 -2.42 21.02
N SER A 408 4.97 -2.30 22.30
CA SER A 408 3.59 -2.02 22.73
C SER A 408 3.04 -0.67 22.24
N LEU A 409 3.92 0.27 21.92
CA LEU A 409 3.57 1.58 21.34
C LEU A 409 3.45 1.56 19.80
N GLY A 410 3.65 0.41 19.17
CA GLY A 410 3.52 0.25 17.71
C GLY A 410 4.82 0.39 16.91
N PHE A 411 6.00 0.37 17.55
CA PHE A 411 7.28 0.45 16.86
C PHE A 411 7.94 -0.91 16.66
N GLY A 412 8.76 -1.05 15.64
CA GLY A 412 9.56 -2.24 15.39
C GLY A 412 8.81 -3.42 14.74
N TYR A 413 7.53 -3.30 14.47
CA TYR A 413 6.72 -4.26 13.73
C TYR A 413 5.70 -3.56 12.81
N ARG A 414 5.02 -4.32 11.96
CA ARG A 414 3.95 -3.78 11.10
C ARG A 414 2.69 -3.55 11.92
N LEU A 415 2.11 -2.37 11.82
CA LEU A 415 0.83 -2.06 12.47
C LEU A 415 -0.34 -2.85 11.86
N GLY A 416 -0.18 -3.28 10.61
CA GLY A 416 -1.18 -4.06 9.88
C GLY A 416 -2.21 -3.18 9.19
N ILE A 417 -1.77 -2.05 8.63
CA ILE A 417 -2.63 -1.24 7.75
C ILE A 417 -3.10 -2.09 6.55
N ASP A 418 -4.29 -1.83 6.09
CA ASP A 418 -4.94 -2.48 4.95
C ASP A 418 -4.37 -2.02 3.59
N LEU A 419 -3.08 -1.71 3.55
CA LEU A 419 -2.31 -1.41 2.34
C LEU A 419 -1.10 -2.34 2.22
N PRO A 420 -0.71 -2.73 0.99
CA PRO A 420 0.42 -3.62 0.79
C PRO A 420 1.76 -2.89 0.96
N GLY A 421 2.78 -3.62 1.40
CA GLY A 421 4.16 -3.14 1.41
C GLY A 421 4.58 -2.38 2.67
N GLU A 422 3.76 -2.37 3.73
CA GLU A 422 4.12 -1.76 5.01
C GLU A 422 5.46 -2.27 5.54
N LYS A 423 6.33 -1.36 5.98
CA LYS A 423 7.60 -1.64 6.65
C LYS A 423 7.45 -1.56 8.16
N ARG A 424 8.25 -2.36 8.87
CA ARG A 424 8.18 -2.47 10.33
C ARG A 424 8.95 -1.40 11.10
N GLY A 425 9.71 -0.52 10.42
CA GLY A 425 10.70 0.29 11.10
C GLY A 425 11.82 -0.56 11.70
N TYR A 426 12.56 0.00 12.66
CA TYR A 426 13.60 -0.73 13.37
C TYR A 426 13.77 -0.22 14.80
N ILE A 427 13.66 -1.13 15.77
CA ILE A 427 14.01 -0.90 17.17
C ILE A 427 15.13 -1.89 17.52
N PRO A 428 16.32 -1.40 17.92
CA PRO A 428 17.47 -2.25 18.19
C PRO A 428 17.23 -3.17 19.39
N ASN A 429 17.98 -4.27 19.43
CA ASN A 429 18.05 -5.19 20.56
C ASN A 429 19.49 -5.28 21.09
N SER A 430 19.67 -5.92 22.24
CA SER A 430 20.96 -6.10 22.88
C SER A 430 21.97 -6.84 21.99
N GLY A 431 21.54 -7.86 21.27
CA GLY A 431 22.39 -8.65 20.39
C GLY A 431 23.04 -7.85 19.24
N VAL A 432 22.40 -6.76 18.80
CA VAL A 432 22.99 -5.83 17.82
C VAL A 432 24.18 -5.11 18.43
N TYR A 433 24.03 -4.59 19.63
CA TYR A 433 25.09 -3.87 20.33
C TYR A 433 26.18 -4.79 20.83
N ASP A 434 25.84 -5.99 21.30
CA ASP A 434 26.82 -7.01 21.67
C ASP A 434 27.74 -7.37 20.48
N LYS A 435 27.16 -7.54 19.31
CA LYS A 435 27.92 -7.81 18.08
C LYS A 435 28.79 -6.61 17.69
N PHE A 436 28.24 -5.37 17.75
CA PHE A 436 28.94 -4.19 17.27
C PHE A 436 30.04 -3.74 18.25
N TYR A 437 29.78 -3.77 19.54
CA TYR A 437 30.70 -3.34 20.60
C TYR A 437 31.39 -4.49 21.34
N LYS A 438 31.24 -5.75 20.85
CA LYS A 438 31.82 -6.96 21.46
C LYS A 438 31.44 -7.10 22.95
N GLY A 439 30.20 -6.75 23.29
CA GLY A 439 29.69 -6.77 24.67
C GLY A 439 30.10 -5.57 25.54
N ALA A 440 30.99 -4.69 25.07
CA ALA A 440 31.49 -3.54 25.82
C ALA A 440 30.65 -2.27 25.56
N TRP A 441 29.37 -2.30 25.97
CA TRP A 441 28.46 -1.16 25.84
C TRP A 441 27.63 -0.92 27.12
N ASN A 442 27.12 0.28 27.28
CA ASN A 442 26.26 0.71 28.38
C ASN A 442 25.28 1.79 27.93
N GLY A 443 24.51 2.36 28.84
CA GLY A 443 23.52 3.39 28.51
C GLY A 443 24.12 4.63 27.82
N HIS A 444 25.34 5.01 28.10
CA HIS A 444 26.01 6.14 27.45
C HIS A 444 26.37 5.82 25.97
N THR A 445 26.76 4.58 25.68
CA THR A 445 27.17 4.16 24.34
C THR A 445 26.05 4.32 23.32
N ILE A 446 24.80 4.06 23.75
CA ILE A 446 23.61 4.02 22.87
C ILE A 446 22.63 5.16 23.17
N ILE A 447 23.10 6.23 23.81
CA ILE A 447 22.26 7.32 24.33
C ILE A 447 21.39 8.01 23.27
N SER A 448 21.81 7.98 22.00
CA SER A 448 21.10 8.59 20.87
C SER A 448 19.71 8.02 20.62
N ILE A 449 19.47 6.77 21.03
CA ILE A 449 18.12 6.16 20.87
C ILE A 449 17.06 6.84 21.74
N ALA A 450 17.46 7.49 22.85
CA ALA A 450 16.57 8.26 23.72
C ALA A 450 15.88 9.45 23.00
N ILE A 451 16.51 9.93 21.96
CA ILE A 451 16.05 11.09 21.19
C ILE A 451 15.60 10.72 19.77
N GLY A 452 15.42 9.41 19.51
CA GLY A 452 14.97 8.91 18.23
C GLY A 452 16.02 9.01 17.10
N GLN A 453 17.30 8.91 17.47
CA GLN A 453 18.45 8.89 16.57
C GLN A 453 19.20 7.55 16.70
N GLY A 454 20.37 7.44 16.10
CA GLY A 454 21.11 6.19 16.07
C GLY A 454 20.43 5.13 15.21
N GLU A 455 20.25 3.95 15.76
CA GLU A 455 19.71 2.79 15.03
C GLU A 455 18.18 2.78 14.94
N VAL A 456 17.48 3.68 15.65
CA VAL A 456 16.00 3.71 15.64
C VAL A 456 15.48 4.26 14.33
N LEU A 457 14.63 3.45 13.66
CA LEU A 457 13.92 3.85 12.45
C LEU A 457 12.41 3.60 12.60
N ALA A 458 11.63 4.56 12.14
CA ALA A 458 10.17 4.47 12.13
C ALA A 458 9.60 4.90 10.78
N THR A 459 8.43 4.37 10.43
CA THR A 459 7.68 4.88 9.28
C THR A 459 6.84 6.09 9.68
N PRO A 460 6.52 7.01 8.76
CA PRO A 460 5.59 8.11 9.04
C PRO A 460 4.25 7.63 9.61
N LEU A 461 3.76 6.46 9.19
CA LEU A 461 2.57 5.82 9.76
C LEU A 461 2.76 5.47 11.24
N GLN A 462 3.89 4.87 11.64
CA GLN A 462 4.18 4.56 13.04
C GLN A 462 4.27 5.83 13.89
N ILE A 463 4.86 6.89 13.32
CA ILE A 463 4.97 8.19 13.99
C ILE A 463 3.57 8.84 14.14
N ALA A 464 2.69 8.73 13.13
CA ALA A 464 1.29 9.18 13.22
C ALA A 464 0.49 8.37 14.24
N ASN A 465 0.70 7.05 14.27
CA ASN A 465 0.08 6.17 15.26
C ASN A 465 0.47 6.55 16.70
N LEU A 466 1.72 6.96 16.93
CA LEU A 466 2.13 7.50 18.23
C LEU A 466 1.32 8.74 18.59
N ALA A 467 1.09 9.66 17.66
CA ALA A 467 0.27 10.84 17.93
C ALA A 467 -1.19 10.46 18.27
N ALA A 468 -1.79 9.49 17.55
CA ALA A 468 -3.12 8.97 17.82
C ALA A 468 -3.21 8.27 19.19
N LEU A 469 -2.20 7.47 19.52
CA LEU A 469 -2.08 6.78 20.80
C LEU A 469 -2.01 7.76 21.98
N ILE A 470 -1.22 8.84 21.87
CA ILE A 470 -1.14 9.88 22.88
C ILE A 470 -2.48 10.62 22.99
N ALA A 471 -3.12 10.92 21.86
CA ALA A 471 -4.45 11.52 21.80
C ALA A 471 -5.49 10.69 22.58
N ASN A 472 -5.43 9.38 22.46
CA ASN A 472 -6.31 8.41 23.14
C ASN A 472 -5.87 8.10 24.60
N ARG A 473 -4.75 8.64 25.07
CA ARG A 473 -4.21 8.37 26.43
C ARG A 473 -3.93 6.90 26.68
N GLY A 474 -3.24 6.23 25.75
CA GLY A 474 -2.62 4.96 26.00
C GLY A 474 -3.15 3.75 25.24
N TYR A 475 -3.94 3.95 24.20
CA TYR A 475 -4.29 2.89 23.24
C TYR A 475 -4.30 3.44 21.81
N TYR A 476 -4.20 2.56 20.85
CA TYR A 476 -4.45 2.88 19.45
C TYR A 476 -5.38 1.83 18.83
N ILE A 477 -5.98 2.17 17.72
CA ILE A 477 -6.73 1.25 16.87
C ILE A 477 -5.89 1.05 15.61
N ARG A 478 -5.88 -0.17 15.09
CA ARG A 478 -5.11 -0.49 13.88
C ARG A 478 -5.45 0.50 12.76
N PRO A 479 -4.46 1.26 12.25
CA PRO A 479 -4.71 2.20 11.16
C PRO A 479 -5.24 1.49 9.91
N HIS A 480 -6.24 2.09 9.25
CA HIS A 480 -6.84 1.53 8.04
C HIS A 480 -7.40 2.63 7.13
N VAL A 481 -7.48 2.33 5.84
CA VAL A 481 -7.91 3.29 4.80
C VAL A 481 -9.30 3.00 4.23
N VAL A 482 -9.87 1.83 4.51
CA VAL A 482 -11.24 1.50 4.10
C VAL A 482 -12.18 1.68 5.29
N HIS A 483 -13.24 2.46 5.10
CA HIS A 483 -14.33 2.65 6.07
C HIS A 483 -15.35 1.52 5.98
N SER A 484 -15.80 1.19 4.77
CA SER A 484 -16.82 0.15 4.56
C SER A 484 -16.71 -0.52 3.18
N ILE A 485 -17.23 -1.74 3.10
CA ILE A 485 -17.29 -2.56 1.90
C ILE A 485 -18.77 -2.82 1.54
N GLY A 486 -19.27 -2.21 0.46
CA GLY A 486 -20.69 -2.32 0.08
C GLY A 486 -21.62 -1.85 1.21
N GLY A 487 -21.23 -0.81 1.95
CA GLY A 487 -21.96 -0.27 3.10
C GLY A 487 -21.80 -1.07 4.41
N MET A 488 -21.09 -2.19 4.41
CA MET A 488 -20.85 -2.98 5.63
C MET A 488 -19.51 -2.59 6.27
N PRO A 489 -19.43 -2.48 7.61
CA PRO A 489 -18.20 -2.12 8.30
C PRO A 489 -17.12 -3.20 8.14
N LEU A 490 -15.85 -2.80 8.31
CA LEU A 490 -14.71 -3.70 8.31
C LEU A 490 -14.74 -4.72 9.46
N ASP A 491 -13.86 -5.71 9.35
CA ASP A 491 -13.61 -6.70 10.40
C ASP A 491 -13.31 -6.04 11.75
N SER A 492 -13.67 -6.75 12.83
CA SER A 492 -13.46 -6.31 14.21
C SER A 492 -12.00 -5.98 14.53
N MET A 493 -11.04 -6.61 13.84
CA MET A 493 -9.61 -6.33 14.02
C MET A 493 -9.23 -4.86 13.78
N TYR A 494 -10.02 -4.12 12.99
CA TYR A 494 -9.86 -2.69 12.72
C TYR A 494 -10.66 -1.79 13.68
N ARG A 495 -11.29 -2.37 14.70
CA ARG A 495 -12.07 -1.65 15.72
C ARG A 495 -11.57 -1.92 17.14
N ASN A 496 -10.72 -2.92 17.31
CA ASN A 496 -10.23 -3.32 18.62
C ASN A 496 -9.14 -2.38 19.13
N HIS A 497 -9.26 -1.96 20.36
CA HIS A 497 -8.25 -1.18 21.06
C HIS A 497 -7.00 -2.03 21.28
N GLN A 498 -5.84 -1.45 21.00
CA GLN A 498 -4.52 -2.00 21.29
C GLN A 498 -3.94 -1.24 22.49
N PRO A 499 -4.08 -1.75 23.73
CA PRO A 499 -3.60 -1.05 24.92
C PRO A 499 -2.06 -1.13 24.99
N THR A 500 -1.43 -0.07 25.51
CA THR A 500 0.03 0.03 25.62
C THR A 500 0.58 -0.46 26.94
N GLY A 501 -0.28 -0.66 27.94
CA GLY A 501 0.14 -0.98 29.31
C GLY A 501 0.82 0.18 30.04
N ILE A 502 0.63 1.41 29.57
CA ILE A 502 1.05 2.64 30.24
C ILE A 502 -0.20 3.35 30.78
N SER A 503 -0.14 3.78 32.03
CA SER A 503 -1.27 4.39 32.74
C SER A 503 -1.74 5.70 32.07
N ARG A 504 -3.05 5.94 32.12
CA ARG A 504 -3.66 7.17 31.59
C ARG A 504 -3.06 8.43 32.23
N GLU A 505 -2.77 8.38 33.51
CA GLU A 505 -2.18 9.50 34.26
C GLU A 505 -0.84 9.91 33.65
N ASN A 506 0.04 8.94 33.36
CA ASN A 506 1.34 9.20 32.75
C ASN A 506 1.20 9.85 31.37
N TRP A 507 0.18 9.46 30.59
CA TRP A 507 -0.11 10.12 29.31
C TRP A 507 -0.58 11.56 29.46
N GLU A 508 -1.30 11.93 30.53
CA GLU A 508 -1.72 13.33 30.75
C GLU A 508 -0.51 14.26 30.98
N TYR A 509 0.55 13.80 31.62
CA TYR A 509 1.81 14.58 31.71
C TYR A 509 2.46 14.79 30.34
N ILE A 510 2.43 13.77 29.48
CA ILE A 510 2.93 13.86 28.11
C ILE A 510 2.09 14.86 27.29
N VAL A 511 0.78 14.77 27.39
CA VAL A 511 -0.15 15.71 26.74
C VAL A 511 0.09 17.14 27.21
N ALA A 512 0.28 17.36 28.52
CA ALA A 512 0.59 18.67 29.05
C ALA A 512 1.91 19.24 28.50
N GLY A 513 2.95 18.40 28.37
CA GLY A 513 4.20 18.77 27.74
C GLY A 513 4.08 19.13 26.26
N MET A 514 3.27 18.37 25.51
CA MET A 514 2.99 18.64 24.09
C MET A 514 2.13 19.91 23.90
N ALA A 515 1.18 20.19 24.79
CA ALA A 515 0.44 21.45 24.80
C ALA A 515 1.37 22.63 25.10
N GLY A 516 2.26 22.48 26.10
CA GLY A 516 3.30 23.47 26.44
C GLY A 516 4.24 23.78 25.26
N ALA A 517 4.54 22.77 24.41
CA ALA A 517 5.34 23.00 23.22
C ALA A 517 4.64 23.92 22.20
N VAL A 518 3.33 23.90 22.14
CA VAL A 518 2.53 24.76 21.25
C VAL A 518 2.32 26.16 21.87
N THR A 519 2.02 26.26 23.15
CA THR A 519 1.74 27.56 23.79
C THR A 519 2.98 28.42 23.96
N GLY A 520 4.14 27.83 24.30
CA GLY A 520 5.37 28.59 24.60
C GLY A 520 6.67 27.97 24.11
N GLY A 521 6.61 26.74 23.54
CA GLY A 521 7.78 25.96 23.19
C GLY A 521 8.11 25.94 21.68
N THR A 522 8.61 24.79 21.23
CA THR A 522 9.16 24.61 19.88
C THR A 522 8.10 24.55 18.77
N CYS A 523 6.82 24.37 19.12
CA CYS A 523 5.70 24.23 18.17
C CYS A 523 4.80 25.49 18.12
N ARG A 524 5.27 26.66 18.53
CA ARG A 524 4.47 27.90 18.60
C ARG A 524 3.72 28.26 17.33
N ALA A 525 4.26 27.89 16.15
CA ALA A 525 3.59 28.12 14.86
C ALA A 525 2.31 27.28 14.67
N ALA A 526 2.07 26.28 15.52
CA ALA A 526 0.82 25.51 15.51
C ALA A 526 -0.25 26.09 16.45
N ASN A 527 0.02 27.18 17.17
CA ASN A 527 -0.91 27.78 18.11
C ASN A 527 -2.04 28.52 17.34
N PHE A 528 -3.25 28.43 17.87
CA PHE A 528 -4.41 29.20 17.45
C PHE A 528 -4.74 30.28 18.50
N ALA A 529 -5.67 31.16 18.17
CA ALA A 529 -6.11 32.16 19.13
C ALA A 529 -6.76 31.50 20.37
N PRO A 530 -6.69 32.15 21.55
CA PRO A 530 -7.32 31.61 22.76
C PRO A 530 -8.82 31.37 22.54
N GLY A 531 -9.30 30.18 22.95
CA GLY A 531 -10.69 29.77 22.78
C GLY A 531 -11.03 29.09 21.45
N GLU A 532 -10.06 29.00 20.53
CA GLU A 532 -10.22 28.27 19.28
C GLU A 532 -9.76 26.79 19.43
N ILE A 533 -8.85 26.34 18.57
CA ILE A 533 -8.36 24.96 18.52
C ILE A 533 -7.17 24.80 19.47
N GLU A 534 -7.31 23.96 20.50
CA GLU A 534 -6.21 23.62 21.40
C GLU A 534 -5.41 22.44 20.82
N VAL A 535 -4.18 22.73 20.37
CA VAL A 535 -3.29 21.76 19.74
C VAL A 535 -2.27 21.24 20.74
N CYS A 536 -1.98 19.94 20.68
CA CYS A 536 -0.84 19.30 21.31
C CYS A 536 0.15 18.89 20.22
N GLY A 537 1.43 19.28 20.33
CA GLY A 537 2.40 19.03 19.28
C GLY A 537 3.81 18.78 19.77
N LYS A 538 4.63 18.13 18.92
CA LYS A 538 6.05 17.93 19.16
C LYS A 538 6.82 18.05 17.86
N THR A 539 7.81 18.96 17.84
CA THR A 539 8.77 19.05 16.72
C THR A 539 9.74 17.88 16.73
N GLY A 540 10.15 17.47 15.55
CA GLY A 540 11.29 16.61 15.31
C GLY A 540 12.30 17.28 14.38
N THR A 541 13.56 17.05 14.66
CA THR A 541 14.67 17.32 13.74
C THR A 541 15.50 16.05 13.76
N ALA A 542 15.61 15.40 12.60
CA ALA A 542 16.43 14.21 12.48
C ALA A 542 17.70 14.59 11.71
N GLU A 543 18.84 14.34 12.32
CA GLU A 543 20.14 14.61 11.72
C GLU A 543 20.33 13.81 10.44
N ASN A 544 20.85 14.45 9.41
CA ASN A 544 21.14 13.84 8.12
C ASN A 544 22.61 14.10 7.75
N PRO A 545 23.48 13.08 7.81
CA PRO A 545 24.90 13.25 7.49
C PRO A 545 25.17 13.58 6.01
N HIS A 546 24.17 13.41 5.15
CA HIS A 546 24.28 13.61 3.70
C HIS A 546 23.61 14.89 3.19
N GLY A 547 23.09 15.74 4.07
CA GLY A 547 22.40 16.97 3.65
C GLY A 547 21.88 17.76 4.84
N LYS A 548 20.85 18.58 4.59
CA LYS A 548 20.14 19.27 5.69
C LYS A 548 19.33 18.24 6.49
N ASP A 549 19.17 18.51 7.79
CA ASP A 549 18.33 17.71 8.67
C ASP A 549 16.91 17.53 8.12
N HIS A 550 16.25 16.49 8.55
CA HIS A 550 14.85 16.26 8.18
C HIS A 550 13.91 17.00 9.15
N SER A 551 12.92 17.69 8.58
CA SER A 551 11.89 18.40 9.34
C SER A 551 10.74 17.46 9.67
N ALA A 552 10.47 17.24 10.97
CA ALA A 552 9.39 16.37 11.40
C ALA A 552 8.48 17.06 12.43
N PHE A 553 7.23 16.62 12.49
CA PHE A 553 6.23 17.07 13.45
C PHE A 553 5.23 15.95 13.72
N ILE A 554 4.80 15.82 14.96
CA ILE A 554 3.58 15.11 15.34
C ILE A 554 2.69 16.04 16.17
N GLY A 555 1.39 15.87 16.01
CA GLY A 555 0.43 16.61 16.81
C GLY A 555 -0.97 16.04 16.68
N PHE A 556 -1.84 16.48 17.57
CA PHE A 556 -3.26 16.15 17.54
C PHE A 556 -4.10 17.32 18.07
N ALA A 557 -5.34 17.35 17.68
CA ALA A 557 -6.30 18.38 18.08
C ALA A 557 -7.74 17.87 17.96
N PRO A 558 -8.70 18.46 18.75
CA PRO A 558 -8.47 19.26 19.94
C PRO A 558 -7.87 18.44 21.09
N ARG A 559 -7.23 19.09 22.07
CA ARG A 559 -6.59 18.43 23.22
C ARG A 559 -7.57 17.58 24.04
N SER A 560 -8.74 18.11 24.33
CA SER A 560 -9.72 17.48 25.22
C SER A 560 -10.50 16.35 24.52
N LYS A 561 -10.87 16.53 23.25
CA LYS A 561 -11.59 15.55 22.44
C LYS A 561 -10.93 15.45 21.06
N PRO A 562 -9.83 14.70 20.94
CA PRO A 562 -9.06 14.62 19.71
C PRO A 562 -9.88 14.06 18.55
N ARG A 563 -9.87 14.77 17.41
CA ARG A 563 -10.52 14.35 16.15
C ARG A 563 -9.52 14.03 15.05
N ILE A 564 -8.31 14.57 15.16
CA ILE A 564 -7.25 14.34 14.18
C ILE A 564 -5.89 14.27 14.87
N ALA A 565 -5.09 13.28 14.52
CA ALA A 565 -3.68 13.15 14.84
C ALA A 565 -2.87 13.14 13.54
N VAL A 566 -1.78 13.90 13.49
CA VAL A 566 -1.00 14.14 12.26
C VAL A 566 0.48 13.87 12.51
N SER A 567 1.12 13.20 11.56
CA SER A 567 2.57 13.15 11.39
C SER A 567 2.95 13.82 10.07
N VAL A 568 3.95 14.68 10.12
CA VAL A 568 4.55 15.30 8.93
C VAL A 568 6.04 15.01 8.97
N TYR A 569 6.58 14.50 7.86
CA TYR A 569 7.99 14.24 7.68
C TYR A 569 8.46 14.80 6.33
N VAL A 570 9.43 15.71 6.34
CA VAL A 570 9.96 16.36 5.14
C VAL A 570 11.48 16.18 5.10
N GLU A 571 11.95 15.39 4.13
CA GLU A 571 13.38 15.13 3.92
C GLU A 571 14.11 16.44 3.62
N ASN A 572 15.29 16.65 4.23
CA ASN A 572 16.16 17.83 4.07
C ASN A 572 15.46 19.18 4.36
N GLY A 573 14.37 19.15 5.14
CA GLY A 573 13.56 20.32 5.46
C GLY A 573 14.11 21.19 6.59
N GLY A 574 15.24 20.81 7.21
CA GLY A 574 15.81 21.52 8.34
C GLY A 574 15.04 21.29 9.64
N PHE A 575 14.86 22.34 10.43
CA PHE A 575 14.16 22.23 11.72
C PHE A 575 12.66 21.92 11.55
N GLY A 576 12.08 21.17 12.50
CA GLY A 576 10.66 20.82 12.51
C GLY A 576 9.71 22.03 12.38
N ALA A 577 10.11 23.18 12.91
CA ALA A 577 9.36 24.43 12.81
C ALA A 577 9.30 25.02 11.38
N GLN A 578 10.17 24.60 10.45
CA GLN A 578 10.25 25.18 9.12
C GLN A 578 9.20 24.63 8.12
N PHE A 579 8.91 23.33 8.21
CA PHE A 579 7.92 22.65 7.35
C PHE A 579 6.93 21.83 8.17
N GLY A 580 7.42 20.98 9.09
CA GLY A 580 6.57 20.02 9.81
C GLY A 580 5.43 20.70 10.57
N VAL A 581 5.73 21.70 11.38
CA VAL A 581 4.73 22.41 12.22
C VAL A 581 3.72 23.19 11.38
N PRO A 582 4.13 24.04 10.40
CA PRO A 582 3.18 24.77 9.56
C PRO A 582 2.23 23.85 8.78
N ILE A 583 2.77 22.79 8.17
CA ILE A 583 1.97 21.81 7.43
C ILE A 583 0.99 21.10 8.37
N GLY A 584 1.47 20.60 9.51
CA GLY A 584 0.62 19.90 10.49
C GLY A 584 -0.50 20.80 11.03
N ARG A 585 -0.23 22.08 11.29
CA ARG A 585 -1.25 23.07 11.70
C ARG A 585 -2.36 23.19 10.64
N VAL A 586 -1.98 23.40 9.39
CA VAL A 586 -2.93 23.59 8.28
C VAL A 586 -3.79 22.34 8.09
N MET A 587 -3.20 21.14 8.15
CA MET A 587 -3.95 19.88 8.08
C MET A 587 -4.99 19.76 9.19
N MET A 588 -4.61 20.06 10.44
CA MET A 588 -5.54 20.02 11.58
C MET A 588 -6.63 21.10 11.46
N GLU A 589 -6.27 22.32 11.08
CA GLU A 589 -7.22 23.41 10.90
C GLU A 589 -8.28 23.06 9.84
N TYR A 590 -7.85 22.62 8.67
CA TYR A 590 -8.72 22.25 7.54
C TYR A 590 -9.76 21.20 7.94
N TYR A 591 -9.29 20.12 8.59
CA TYR A 591 -10.17 19.04 9.01
C TYR A 591 -11.17 19.48 10.10
N LEU A 592 -10.70 20.23 11.10
CA LEU A 592 -11.53 20.65 12.23
C LEU A 592 -12.52 21.77 11.89
N ARG A 593 -12.29 22.50 10.79
CA ARG A 593 -13.18 23.55 10.26
C ARG A 593 -13.96 23.08 9.01
N ASP A 594 -14.13 21.77 8.86
CA ASP A 594 -14.93 21.15 7.79
C ASP A 594 -14.56 21.62 6.37
N GLY A 595 -13.25 21.63 6.08
CA GLY A 595 -12.71 21.98 4.77
C GLY A 595 -12.42 23.47 4.56
N LYS A 596 -12.43 24.28 5.62
CA LYS A 596 -12.16 25.72 5.53
C LYS A 596 -10.89 26.08 6.28
N LEU A 597 -10.12 27.00 5.74
CA LEU A 597 -8.98 27.60 6.39
C LEU A 597 -9.30 29.03 6.81
N SER A 598 -8.68 29.49 7.89
CA SER A 598 -8.61 30.92 8.22
C SER A 598 -7.67 31.62 7.24
N GLY A 599 -7.72 32.96 7.15
CA GLY A 599 -6.80 33.71 6.33
C GLY A 599 -5.31 33.43 6.68
N SER A 600 -4.99 33.18 7.95
CA SER A 600 -3.64 32.74 8.37
C SER A 600 -3.33 31.31 7.89
N GLY A 601 -4.31 30.41 7.91
CA GLY A 601 -4.16 29.06 7.41
C GLY A 601 -3.92 29.03 5.90
N GLU A 602 -4.67 29.84 5.12
CA GLU A 602 -4.49 29.97 3.68
C GLU A 602 -3.10 30.52 3.32
N ALA A 603 -2.65 31.54 4.05
CA ALA A 603 -1.33 32.13 3.84
C ALA A 603 -0.20 31.10 4.11
N ILE A 604 -0.34 30.29 5.16
CA ILE A 604 0.62 29.21 5.47
C ILE A 604 0.56 28.14 4.37
N ALA A 605 -0.63 27.68 3.97
CA ALA A 605 -0.79 26.67 2.93
C ALA A 605 -0.13 27.12 1.64
N SER A 606 -0.43 28.34 1.17
CA SER A 606 0.19 28.95 -0.02
C SER A 606 1.70 29.06 0.11
N SER A 607 2.21 29.50 1.27
CA SER A 607 3.65 29.53 1.51
C SER A 607 4.29 28.16 1.40
N MET A 608 3.68 27.13 1.99
CA MET A 608 4.21 25.76 1.94
C MET A 608 4.16 25.19 0.52
N GLU A 609 3.13 25.51 -0.26
CA GLU A 609 2.99 25.06 -1.64
C GLU A 609 4.12 25.59 -2.54
N HIS A 610 4.51 26.85 -2.37
CA HIS A 610 5.54 27.51 -3.19
C HIS A 610 6.98 27.27 -2.71
N ARG A 611 7.18 26.78 -1.47
CA ARG A 611 8.52 26.46 -0.95
C ARG A 611 8.97 25.09 -1.45
N SER A 612 10.02 25.04 -2.25
CA SER A 612 10.68 23.82 -2.69
C SER A 612 12.01 23.58 -1.95
N ILE A 613 12.47 22.33 -1.94
CA ILE A 613 13.75 21.91 -1.39
C ILE A 613 14.61 21.40 -2.55
N SER A 614 15.86 21.90 -2.63
CA SER A 614 16.84 21.38 -3.59
C SER A 614 17.48 20.12 -3.00
N TYR A 615 17.46 19.05 -3.77
CA TYR A 615 18.07 17.76 -3.45
C TYR A 615 19.29 17.46 -4.33
N LEU A 616 19.88 18.50 -4.94
CA LEU A 616 21.00 18.36 -5.89
C LEU A 616 22.30 17.84 -5.27
N ASN A 617 22.40 17.82 -3.96
CA ASN A 617 23.60 17.32 -3.24
C ASN A 617 23.49 15.83 -2.83
N ASP A 618 22.43 15.12 -3.25
CA ASP A 618 22.22 13.70 -2.94
C ASP A 618 22.73 12.76 -4.07
N ILE A 619 23.56 13.31 -5.01
CA ILE A 619 24.17 12.55 -6.13
C ILE A 619 25.60 12.20 -5.81
#